data_c64ad678929fd21b31f439780d6ed5b5
#
_entry.id   c64ad678929fd21b31f439780d6ed5b5
#
_cell.length_a   1.000
_cell.length_b   1.000
_cell.length_c   1.000
_cell.angle_alpha   90.00
_cell.angle_beta   90.00
_cell.angle_gamma   90.00
#
_symmetry.space_group_name_H-M   'P 1'
#
loop_
_entity.id
_entity.type
_entity.pdbx_description
1 polymer ?
#
loop_
_entity_poly.entity_id
_entity_poly.type
_entity_poly.pdbx_seq_one_letter_code
_entity_poly.pdbx_strand_id
1 'polypeptide(L)'
;MKRFARIAAGITMLAGAALLLPSPSEARTGARPPLPPRPPVPAVAIPFVSACTFSHRGPDDPIVKPNQPGASHSHDFFGNATTAANSTFDSLRNSGSTTCSRSLDTAAYWVPTMMVDGQPVPPIGINAYYKTGRRDPASIQPFPSGLEIVAGNSKATGPQSASVVTFSCRGMTEPKQASSSVVPTCSTGKGLGLAMSIHFPDCWNGHDLDSADHQSHMAYSVRGVCPAGYPVPVPALTVHVKYAIAGGPDVSLSSGAPYTAHADFFNAWDQTELTKLVHNCINAQVECKARGTGAQ
;
A
#
# COMPACT_ATOMS: atom_id res chain seq x y z
N MET A 1 -69.30 -39.49 25.87
CA MET A 1 -69.92 -40.80 25.61
C MET A 1 -68.93 -41.60 24.78
N LYS A 2 -68.45 -42.68 25.38
CA LYS A 2 -68.26 -44.07 24.88
C LYS A 2 -67.72 -44.19 23.45
N ARG A 3 -66.69 -44.95 23.08
CA ARG A 3 -66.37 -46.34 23.47
C ARG A 3 -64.89 -46.66 23.16
N PHE A 4 -64.34 -47.48 24.00
CA PHE A 4 -63.12 -48.29 23.82
C PHE A 4 -63.33 -49.39 22.77
N ALA A 5 -62.28 -49.72 22.01
CA ALA A 5 -62.08 -51.05 21.44
C ALA A 5 -60.60 -51.43 21.50
N ARG A 6 -60.30 -52.44 22.32
CA ARG A 6 -59.04 -53.19 22.34
C ARG A 6 -59.15 -54.30 21.30
N ILE A 7 -58.08 -54.53 20.54
CA ILE A 7 -57.86 -55.85 19.86
C ILE A 7 -56.37 -56.24 20.03
N ALA A 8 -56.19 -57.51 20.30
CA ALA A 8 -55.01 -58.18 20.83
C ALA A 8 -53.91 -58.51 19.82
N ALA A 9 -52.76 -58.74 20.39
CA ALA A 9 -51.56 -59.46 20.08
C ALA A 9 -51.53 -60.40 18.83
N GLY A 10 -50.44 -60.27 18.08
CA GLY A 10 -49.93 -61.30 17.19
C GLY A 10 -48.40 -61.23 17.24
N ILE A 11 -47.77 -62.14 17.94
CA ILE A 11 -46.30 -62.33 17.99
C ILE A 11 -45.94 -63.18 16.78
N THR A 12 -45.16 -62.62 15.87
CA THR A 12 -44.51 -63.43 14.81
C THR A 12 -43.01 -63.25 14.95
N MET A 13 -42.31 -64.30 15.42
CA MET A 13 -40.87 -64.40 15.38
C MET A 13 -40.42 -64.52 13.93
N LEU A 14 -39.55 -63.59 13.50
CA LEU A 14 -38.79 -63.72 12.26
C LEU A 14 -37.31 -63.71 12.63
N ALA A 15 -36.62 -64.76 12.16
CA ALA A 15 -35.19 -65.04 12.36
C ALA A 15 -34.32 -63.89 11.83
N GLY A 16 -33.43 -63.42 12.70
CA GLY A 16 -32.44 -62.39 12.36
C GLY A 16 -31.32 -62.94 11.46
N ALA A 17 -31.23 -62.44 10.26
CA ALA A 17 -30.01 -62.50 9.48
C ALA A 17 -29.11 -61.36 9.87
N ALA A 18 -28.00 -61.63 10.54
CA ALA A 18 -26.98 -60.63 10.87
C ALA A 18 -26.27 -60.20 9.58
N LEU A 19 -26.60 -59.01 9.09
CA LEU A 19 -25.81 -58.30 8.08
C LEU A 19 -24.53 -57.75 8.78
N LEU A 20 -23.42 -58.36 8.45
CA LEU A 20 -22.09 -57.81 8.76
C LEU A 20 -21.89 -56.52 7.97
N LEU A 21 -22.01 -55.37 8.65
CA LEU A 21 -21.60 -54.11 8.11
C LEU A 21 -20.05 -54.04 8.01
N PRO A 22 -19.47 -53.61 6.88
CA PRO A 22 -18.03 -53.44 6.80
C PRO A 22 -17.61 -52.30 7.74
N SER A 23 -16.52 -52.56 8.50
CA SER A 23 -15.86 -51.56 9.38
C SER A 23 -15.48 -50.31 8.58
N PRO A 24 -15.60 -49.08 9.16
CA PRO A 24 -15.14 -47.90 8.51
C PRO A 24 -13.63 -47.97 8.27
N SER A 25 -13.25 -47.93 7.01
CA SER A 25 -11.86 -47.80 6.57
C SER A 25 -11.23 -46.60 7.29
N GLU A 26 -10.17 -46.81 8.04
CA GLU A 26 -9.32 -45.76 8.62
C GLU A 26 -8.84 -44.87 7.48
N ALA A 27 -9.40 -43.63 7.40
CA ALA A 27 -8.87 -42.61 6.56
C ALA A 27 -7.45 -42.29 7.05
N ARG A 28 -6.43 -42.80 6.34
CA ARG A 28 -5.05 -42.38 6.52
C ARG A 28 -4.99 -40.86 6.30
N THR A 29 -4.91 -40.13 7.38
CA THR A 29 -4.50 -38.73 7.37
C THR A 29 -3.03 -38.68 6.94
N GLY A 30 -2.80 -38.73 5.63
CA GLY A 30 -1.50 -38.48 5.03
C GLY A 30 -1.11 -37.04 5.34
N ALA A 31 -0.37 -36.80 6.41
CA ALA A 31 0.26 -35.54 6.67
C ALA A 31 1.08 -35.17 5.43
N ARG A 32 0.70 -34.08 4.77
CA ARG A 32 1.44 -33.54 3.62
C ARG A 32 2.88 -33.30 4.08
N PRO A 33 3.90 -33.78 3.37
CA PRO A 33 5.28 -33.56 3.77
C PRO A 33 5.52 -32.06 3.93
N PRO A 34 6.28 -31.62 4.94
CA PRO A 34 6.60 -30.21 5.12
C PRO A 34 7.27 -29.68 3.85
N LEU A 35 6.78 -28.53 3.36
CA LEU A 35 7.40 -27.84 2.23
C LEU A 35 8.88 -27.59 2.56
N PRO A 36 9.80 -27.77 1.59
CA PRO A 36 11.21 -27.47 1.82
C PRO A 36 11.37 -26.04 2.32
N PRO A 37 12.33 -25.76 3.22
CA PRO A 37 12.59 -24.42 3.70
C PRO A 37 12.85 -23.52 2.48
N ARG A 38 12.08 -22.44 2.39
CA ARG A 38 12.23 -21.43 1.34
C ARG A 38 13.65 -20.84 1.45
N PRO A 39 14.41 -20.72 0.35
CA PRO A 39 15.72 -20.07 0.42
C PRO A 39 15.55 -18.67 1.04
N PRO A 40 16.55 -18.20 1.82
CA PRO A 40 16.50 -16.89 2.43
C PRO A 40 16.27 -15.84 1.32
N VAL A 41 15.17 -15.08 1.48
CA VAL A 41 14.90 -13.95 0.58
C VAL A 41 16.04 -12.95 0.81
N PRO A 42 16.79 -12.56 -0.24
CA PRO A 42 17.84 -11.55 -0.09
C PRO A 42 17.28 -10.31 0.59
N ALA A 43 18.10 -9.63 1.39
CA ALA A 43 17.71 -8.35 1.99
C ALA A 43 17.10 -7.46 0.89
N VAL A 44 15.88 -6.95 1.15
CA VAL A 44 15.09 -6.20 0.16
C VAL A 44 15.92 -5.04 -0.34
N ALA A 45 16.56 -5.19 -1.49
CA ALA A 45 17.24 -4.11 -2.17
C ALA A 45 16.18 -3.02 -2.47
N ILE A 46 16.57 -1.76 -2.40
CA ILE A 46 15.75 -0.64 -2.90
C ILE A 46 16.21 -0.41 -4.35
N PRO A 47 15.55 -1.03 -5.34
CA PRO A 47 16.04 -1.00 -6.72
C PRO A 47 16.12 0.40 -7.28
N PHE A 48 15.14 1.26 -7.01
CA PHE A 48 15.26 2.67 -7.34
C PHE A 48 14.38 3.57 -6.45
N VAL A 49 14.77 4.82 -6.38
CA VAL A 49 14.10 5.88 -5.64
C VAL A 49 13.86 7.06 -6.58
N SER A 50 12.69 7.68 -6.48
CA SER A 50 12.42 9.02 -6.99
C SER A 50 12.25 9.94 -5.77
N ALA A 51 13.20 10.85 -5.57
CA ALA A 51 13.14 11.83 -4.50
C ALA A 51 12.53 13.12 -5.05
N CYS A 52 11.42 13.57 -4.47
CA CYS A 52 10.72 14.77 -4.93
C CYS A 52 10.65 15.79 -3.79
N THR A 53 10.93 17.06 -4.11
CA THR A 53 10.70 18.15 -3.17
C THR A 53 9.22 18.49 -3.09
N PHE A 54 8.82 19.20 -2.03
CA PHE A 54 7.49 19.75 -1.91
C PHE A 54 7.17 20.67 -3.11
N SER A 55 6.00 20.50 -3.68
CA SER A 55 5.51 21.30 -4.80
C SER A 55 4.61 22.43 -4.30
N HIS A 56 3.44 22.08 -3.85
CA HIS A 56 2.41 23.02 -3.38
C HIS A 56 1.45 22.33 -2.41
N ARG A 57 0.55 23.11 -1.84
CA ARG A 57 -0.50 22.68 -0.95
C ARG A 57 -1.85 23.16 -1.47
N GLY A 58 -2.88 22.32 -1.35
CA GLY A 58 -4.23 22.69 -1.73
C GLY A 58 -5.26 21.68 -1.24
N PRO A 59 -6.54 22.10 -1.17
CA PRO A 59 -7.65 21.23 -0.78
C PRO A 59 -8.20 20.45 -1.98
N ASP A 60 -7.33 19.95 -2.83
CA ASP A 60 -7.64 19.25 -4.06
C ASP A 60 -7.31 17.75 -3.96
N ASP A 61 -8.04 16.94 -4.71
CA ASP A 61 -7.85 15.50 -4.82
C ASP A 61 -8.38 15.03 -6.18
N PRO A 62 -7.51 14.86 -7.18
CA PRO A 62 -7.96 14.44 -8.51
C PRO A 62 -8.47 13.00 -8.58
N ILE A 63 -8.19 12.15 -7.60
CA ILE A 63 -8.70 10.77 -7.55
C ILE A 63 -10.07 10.74 -6.85
N VAL A 64 -10.13 11.11 -5.57
CA VAL A 64 -11.34 10.92 -4.75
C VAL A 64 -12.38 12.02 -4.99
N LYS A 65 -11.95 13.20 -5.45
CA LYS A 65 -12.80 14.37 -5.73
C LYS A 65 -12.49 14.99 -7.11
N PRO A 66 -12.51 14.19 -8.20
CA PRO A 66 -12.16 14.68 -9.53
C PRO A 66 -13.06 15.84 -9.95
N ASN A 67 -12.45 16.87 -10.54
CA ASN A 67 -13.12 18.07 -11.01
C ASN A 67 -13.90 18.86 -9.92
N GLN A 68 -13.54 18.71 -8.65
CA GLN A 68 -14.15 19.40 -7.52
C GLN A 68 -13.09 20.20 -6.74
N PRO A 69 -12.59 21.34 -7.24
CA PRO A 69 -11.60 22.14 -6.53
C PRO A 69 -12.08 22.54 -5.15
N GLY A 70 -11.22 22.41 -4.16
CA GLY A 70 -11.54 22.78 -2.78
C GLY A 70 -12.43 21.79 -2.04
N ALA A 71 -12.81 20.65 -2.62
CA ALA A 71 -13.74 19.69 -2.00
C ALA A 71 -13.08 18.66 -1.09
N SER A 72 -11.74 18.63 -1.02
CA SER A 72 -10.99 17.74 -0.17
C SER A 72 -10.43 18.46 1.07
N HIS A 73 -9.94 17.71 2.04
CA HIS A 73 -9.04 18.26 3.05
C HIS A 73 -7.72 18.69 2.37
N SER A 74 -6.92 19.49 3.08
CA SER A 74 -5.66 19.98 2.54
C SER A 74 -4.66 18.86 2.29
N HIS A 75 -4.06 18.81 1.11
CA HIS A 75 -2.97 17.91 0.75
C HIS A 75 -1.66 18.66 0.48
N ASP A 76 -0.56 18.00 0.76
CA ASP A 76 0.77 18.39 0.31
C ASP A 76 1.13 17.56 -0.93
N PHE A 77 1.43 18.24 -2.04
CA PHE A 77 1.70 17.65 -3.35
C PHE A 77 3.20 17.57 -3.65
N PHE A 78 3.59 16.50 -4.36
CA PHE A 78 4.95 16.22 -4.81
C PHE A 78 4.94 15.64 -6.21
N GLY A 79 6.08 15.65 -6.88
CA GLY A 79 6.19 15.17 -8.25
C GLY A 79 5.65 16.19 -9.22
N ASN A 80 4.58 15.88 -9.92
CA ASN A 80 4.01 16.82 -10.89
C ASN A 80 3.63 18.16 -10.23
N ALA A 81 4.18 19.25 -10.75
CA ALA A 81 4.02 20.57 -10.15
C ALA A 81 2.69 21.26 -10.51
N THR A 82 1.88 20.65 -11.38
CA THR A 82 0.61 21.23 -11.84
C THR A 82 -0.61 20.43 -11.38
N THR A 83 -0.42 19.52 -10.42
CA THR A 83 -1.50 18.68 -9.91
C THR A 83 -2.59 19.52 -9.26
N ALA A 84 -3.84 19.32 -9.66
CA ALA A 84 -5.03 19.99 -9.13
C ALA A 84 -6.24 19.05 -9.26
N ALA A 85 -7.39 19.41 -8.72
CA ALA A 85 -8.60 18.60 -8.73
C ALA A 85 -9.06 18.15 -10.13
N ASN A 86 -8.73 18.89 -11.16
CA ASN A 86 -9.07 18.60 -12.57
C ASN A 86 -7.93 17.91 -13.34
N SER A 87 -6.89 17.44 -12.66
CA SER A 87 -5.79 16.75 -13.32
C SER A 87 -6.25 15.42 -13.92
N THR A 88 -5.77 15.15 -15.13
CA THR A 88 -5.92 13.91 -15.87
C THR A 88 -4.54 13.35 -16.22
N PHE A 89 -4.46 12.08 -16.61
CA PHE A 89 -3.21 11.52 -17.11
C PHE A 89 -2.55 12.40 -18.18
N ASP A 90 -3.32 12.82 -19.17
CA ASP A 90 -2.81 13.65 -20.28
C ASP A 90 -2.34 15.03 -19.79
N SER A 91 -3.06 15.68 -18.88
CA SER A 91 -2.65 16.97 -18.34
C SER A 91 -1.35 16.87 -17.54
N LEU A 92 -1.18 15.81 -16.72
CA LEU A 92 0.03 15.57 -15.96
C LEU A 92 1.22 15.24 -16.87
N ARG A 93 1.03 14.43 -17.90
CA ARG A 93 2.08 14.09 -18.88
C ARG A 93 2.49 15.30 -19.71
N ASN A 94 1.54 16.06 -20.20
CA ASN A 94 1.78 17.22 -21.07
C ASN A 94 2.39 18.42 -20.34
N SER A 95 2.21 18.51 -19.01
CA SER A 95 2.85 19.56 -18.21
C SER A 95 4.37 19.47 -18.24
N GLY A 96 4.93 18.26 -18.33
CA GLY A 96 6.37 17.99 -18.31
C GLY A 96 7.08 18.49 -17.04
N SER A 97 6.34 19.04 -16.08
CA SER A 97 6.87 19.64 -14.87
C SER A 97 6.91 18.66 -13.71
N THR A 98 8.05 18.54 -13.05
CA THR A 98 8.20 17.67 -11.88
C THR A 98 9.21 18.24 -10.88
N THR A 99 8.95 18.01 -9.59
CA THR A 99 9.88 18.30 -8.50
C THR A 99 10.77 17.11 -8.18
N CYS A 100 10.66 16.02 -8.93
CA CYS A 100 11.40 14.79 -8.68
C CYS A 100 12.83 14.80 -9.25
N SER A 101 13.73 14.11 -8.59
CA SER A 101 15.12 13.91 -9.02
C SER A 101 15.26 13.13 -10.33
N ARG A 102 14.21 12.41 -10.72
CA ARG A 102 14.08 11.75 -12.02
C ARG A 102 13.16 12.59 -12.89
N SER A 103 13.71 13.29 -13.87
CA SER A 103 12.97 14.26 -14.71
C SER A 103 11.83 13.66 -15.53
N LEU A 104 11.83 12.34 -15.74
CA LEU A 104 10.78 11.61 -16.45
C LEU A 104 9.71 11.03 -15.49
N ASP A 105 9.85 11.28 -14.17
CA ASP A 105 8.82 11.05 -13.18
C ASP A 105 7.91 12.29 -13.09
N THR A 106 6.92 12.34 -13.95
CA THR A 106 5.86 13.35 -13.94
C THR A 106 4.59 12.85 -13.25
N ALA A 107 4.69 11.74 -12.49
CA ALA A 107 3.62 11.26 -11.63
C ALA A 107 3.30 12.27 -10.53
N ALA A 108 2.06 12.24 -10.06
CA ALA A 108 1.64 13.02 -8.92
C ALA A 108 1.57 12.12 -7.65
N TYR A 109 2.06 12.68 -6.54
CA TYR A 109 1.98 12.07 -5.22
C TYR A 109 1.44 13.10 -4.25
N TRP A 110 0.52 12.72 -3.38
CA TRP A 110 0.08 13.63 -2.32
C TRP A 110 -0.28 12.90 -1.04
N VAL A 111 -0.25 13.63 0.05
CA VAL A 111 -0.56 13.16 1.39
C VAL A 111 -1.36 14.23 2.13
N PRO A 112 -2.16 13.91 3.16
CA PRO A 112 -2.79 14.93 3.97
C PRO A 112 -1.74 15.83 4.61
N THR A 113 -2.00 17.13 4.62
CA THR A 113 -1.13 18.12 5.25
C THR A 113 -0.92 17.78 6.72
N MET A 114 0.35 17.70 7.14
CA MET A 114 0.68 17.51 8.55
C MET A 114 0.49 18.81 9.32
N MET A 115 -0.08 18.69 10.51
CA MET A 115 -0.38 19.78 11.42
C MET A 115 0.33 19.56 12.75
N VAL A 116 0.84 20.61 13.36
CA VAL A 116 1.32 20.63 14.76
C VAL A 116 0.62 21.79 15.43
N ASP A 117 -0.03 21.56 16.56
CA ASP A 117 -0.84 22.55 17.26
C ASP A 117 -1.87 23.24 16.33
N GLY A 118 -2.44 22.50 15.40
CA GLY A 118 -3.41 23.01 14.43
C GLY A 118 -2.80 23.88 13.32
N GLN A 119 -1.47 24.01 13.25
CA GLN A 119 -0.79 24.77 12.20
C GLN A 119 -0.13 23.84 11.17
N PRO A 120 -0.25 24.15 9.87
CA PRO A 120 0.31 23.33 8.83
C PRO A 120 1.84 23.39 8.83
N VAL A 121 2.47 22.21 8.76
CA VAL A 121 3.92 22.06 8.71
C VAL A 121 4.35 21.75 7.27
N PRO A 122 5.32 22.50 6.69
CA PRO A 122 5.82 22.17 5.36
C PRO A 122 6.69 20.90 5.43
N PRO A 123 6.45 19.93 4.53
CA PRO A 123 7.34 18.79 4.37
C PRO A 123 8.64 19.21 3.69
N ILE A 124 9.75 18.52 4.01
CA ILE A 124 11.02 18.70 3.27
C ILE A 124 10.88 18.11 1.86
N GLY A 125 10.15 17.02 1.72
CA GLY A 125 9.92 16.29 0.48
C GLY A 125 9.67 14.81 0.76
N ILE A 126 9.56 14.04 -0.32
CA ILE A 126 9.36 12.60 -0.26
C ILE A 126 10.54 11.83 -0.85
N ASN A 127 10.65 10.57 -0.44
CA ASN A 127 11.31 9.54 -1.22
C ASN A 127 10.24 8.52 -1.64
N ALA A 128 9.96 8.43 -2.92
CA ALA A 128 9.15 7.37 -3.50
C ALA A 128 10.06 6.16 -3.78
N TYR A 129 9.97 5.13 -2.93
CA TYR A 129 10.74 3.91 -3.03
C TYR A 129 9.98 2.88 -3.85
N TYR A 130 10.55 2.43 -4.94
CA TYR A 130 10.04 1.37 -5.80
C TYR A 130 10.81 0.08 -5.51
N LYS A 131 10.15 -0.89 -4.93
CA LYS A 131 10.78 -2.09 -4.37
C LYS A 131 10.19 -3.37 -4.95
N THR A 132 10.95 -4.45 -4.82
CA THR A 132 10.49 -5.80 -5.15
C THR A 132 9.37 -6.29 -4.22
N GLY A 133 9.33 -5.82 -2.96
CA GLY A 133 8.52 -6.45 -1.94
C GLY A 133 9.08 -7.84 -1.56
N ARG A 134 8.18 -8.76 -1.21
CA ARG A 134 8.55 -10.13 -0.79
C ARG A 134 8.26 -11.19 -1.86
N ARG A 135 8.30 -10.82 -3.14
CA ARG A 135 7.93 -11.71 -4.24
C ARG A 135 9.08 -11.97 -5.19
N ASP A 136 8.84 -12.85 -6.16
CA ASP A 136 9.77 -13.07 -7.26
C ASP A 136 9.94 -11.75 -8.04
N PRO A 137 11.15 -11.20 -8.11
CA PRO A 137 11.42 -9.97 -8.84
C PRO A 137 11.01 -10.04 -10.31
N ALA A 138 11.20 -11.19 -10.97
CA ALA A 138 10.88 -11.37 -12.39
C ALA A 138 9.38 -11.29 -12.69
N SER A 139 8.52 -11.46 -11.68
CA SER A 139 7.07 -11.38 -11.85
C SER A 139 6.52 -9.95 -11.89
N ILE A 140 7.29 -8.96 -11.44
CA ILE A 140 6.82 -7.59 -11.25
C ILE A 140 6.70 -6.89 -12.59
N GLN A 141 5.50 -6.36 -12.86
CA GLN A 141 5.18 -5.56 -14.03
C GLN A 141 5.25 -4.06 -13.70
N PRO A 142 5.57 -3.18 -14.64
CA PRO A 142 5.45 -1.74 -14.42
C PRO A 142 3.99 -1.36 -14.14
N PHE A 143 3.77 -0.33 -13.33
CA PHE A 143 2.44 0.28 -13.21
C PHE A 143 1.94 0.68 -14.60
N PRO A 144 0.69 0.40 -14.98
CA PRO A 144 0.13 0.89 -16.24
C PRO A 144 -0.01 2.41 -16.22
N SER A 145 0.09 3.03 -17.39
CA SER A 145 -0.13 4.47 -17.56
C SER A 145 -1.52 4.86 -17.05
N GLY A 146 -1.58 5.92 -16.27
CA GLY A 146 -2.85 6.43 -15.75
C GLY A 146 -3.41 5.67 -14.54
N LEU A 147 -2.68 4.70 -13.98
CA LEU A 147 -3.12 4.02 -12.76
C LEU A 147 -3.19 5.00 -11.60
N GLU A 148 -4.32 5.01 -10.92
CA GLU A 148 -4.61 5.81 -9.73
C GLU A 148 -4.66 4.88 -8.51
N ILE A 149 -3.99 5.23 -7.42
CA ILE A 149 -3.95 4.38 -6.22
C ILE A 149 -4.09 5.23 -4.97
N VAL A 150 -5.04 4.88 -4.12
CA VAL A 150 -5.19 5.40 -2.77
C VAL A 150 -4.70 4.36 -1.77
N ALA A 151 -3.69 4.70 -0.98
CA ALA A 151 -3.12 3.84 0.07
C ALA A 151 -3.42 4.40 1.46
N GLY A 152 -3.82 3.55 2.38
CA GLY A 152 -4.28 3.94 3.70
C GLY A 152 -5.77 4.29 3.73
N ASN A 153 -6.23 4.85 4.86
CA ASN A 153 -7.64 5.15 5.09
C ASN A 153 -7.81 6.50 5.78
N SER A 154 -8.25 7.52 5.01
CA SER A 154 -8.55 8.86 5.52
C SER A 154 -9.69 8.90 6.55
N LYS A 155 -10.50 7.84 6.65
CA LYS A 155 -11.62 7.69 7.58
C LYS A 155 -11.33 6.70 8.71
N ALA A 156 -10.07 6.31 8.91
CA ALA A 156 -9.69 5.40 10.00
C ALA A 156 -10.10 5.99 11.35
N THR A 157 -10.61 5.14 12.24
CA THR A 157 -11.02 5.50 13.60
C THR A 157 -10.02 5.04 14.68
N GLY A 158 -8.89 4.47 14.25
CA GLY A 158 -7.80 3.99 15.10
C GLY A 158 -6.55 3.67 14.27
N PRO A 159 -5.43 3.28 14.92
CA PRO A 159 -4.18 3.01 14.26
C PRO A 159 -4.31 1.98 13.13
N GLN A 160 -3.79 2.32 11.97
CA GLN A 160 -3.71 1.43 10.83
C GLN A 160 -2.56 0.43 11.01
N SER A 161 -2.59 -0.67 10.24
CA SER A 161 -1.50 -1.64 10.23
C SER A 161 -0.15 -0.98 9.91
N ALA A 162 0.91 -1.38 10.62
CA ALA A 162 2.27 -0.95 10.30
C ALA A 162 2.76 -1.40 8.91
N SER A 163 2.06 -2.33 8.26
CA SER A 163 2.29 -2.67 6.85
C SER A 163 1.72 -1.64 5.88
N VAL A 164 0.91 -0.69 6.36
CA VAL A 164 0.27 0.37 5.56
C VAL A 164 0.81 1.74 5.97
N VAL A 165 0.77 2.09 7.25
CA VAL A 165 1.22 3.39 7.77
C VAL A 165 2.23 3.20 8.88
N THR A 166 3.35 3.91 8.80
CA THR A 166 4.34 3.97 9.89
C THR A 166 4.85 5.38 10.08
N PHE A 167 5.18 5.70 11.32
CA PHE A 167 5.94 6.90 11.69
C PHE A 167 7.29 6.48 12.26
N SER A 168 8.34 7.24 11.96
CA SER A 168 9.69 6.95 12.43
C SER A 168 10.51 8.24 12.55
N CYS A 169 11.61 8.15 13.27
CA CYS A 169 12.57 9.26 13.35
C CYS A 169 13.65 9.12 12.28
N ARG A 170 13.97 10.22 11.61
CA ARG A 170 14.99 10.30 10.56
C ARG A 170 16.38 10.52 11.15
N GLY A 171 17.39 10.03 10.44
CA GLY A 171 18.80 10.34 10.75
C GLY A 171 19.31 9.76 12.05
N MET A 172 18.55 8.90 12.74
CA MET A 172 19.02 8.22 13.93
C MET A 172 19.97 7.08 13.53
N THR A 173 21.19 7.14 14.07
CA THR A 173 22.23 6.15 13.74
C THR A 173 22.13 4.91 14.61
N GLU A 174 21.65 5.05 15.87
CA GLU A 174 21.49 3.91 16.79
C GLU A 174 20.58 4.23 17.98
N PRO A 175 19.77 3.26 18.43
CA PRO A 175 19.23 2.17 17.62
C PRO A 175 18.25 2.73 16.58
N LYS A 176 18.20 2.13 15.40
CA LYS A 176 17.15 2.48 14.44
C LYS A 176 15.81 2.39 15.14
N GLN A 177 15.18 3.51 15.37
CA GLN A 177 13.85 3.50 15.98
C GLN A 177 12.92 2.69 15.09
N ALA A 178 12.29 1.67 15.63
CA ALA A 178 11.38 0.83 14.87
C ALA A 178 10.27 1.71 14.29
N SER A 179 9.89 1.46 13.05
CA SER A 179 8.71 2.08 12.45
C SER A 179 7.50 1.83 13.33
N SER A 180 6.68 2.84 13.54
CA SER A 180 5.54 2.82 14.45
C SER A 180 4.27 3.33 13.76
N SER A 181 3.13 2.78 14.13
CA SER A 181 1.82 3.34 13.79
C SER A 181 1.38 4.48 14.71
N VAL A 182 2.22 4.81 15.72
CA VAL A 182 2.03 5.94 16.64
C VAL A 182 3.14 6.95 16.38
N VAL A 183 2.82 8.25 16.40
CA VAL A 183 3.80 9.31 16.13
C VAL A 183 4.85 9.36 17.26
N PRO A 184 6.13 9.08 16.96
CA PRO A 184 7.20 9.16 17.94
C PRO A 184 7.64 10.59 18.17
N THR A 185 8.29 10.85 19.31
CA THR A 185 9.06 12.07 19.54
C THR A 185 10.49 11.87 19.05
N CYS A 186 10.95 12.74 18.16
CA CYS A 186 12.22 12.63 17.45
C CYS A 186 13.15 13.79 17.82
N SER A 187 14.45 13.54 17.73
CA SER A 187 15.43 14.63 17.70
C SER A 187 15.27 15.47 16.44
N THR A 188 15.57 16.76 16.53
CA THR A 188 15.56 17.70 15.39
C THR A 188 16.97 18.19 15.09
N GLY A 189 17.18 18.73 13.89
CA GLY A 189 18.45 19.22 13.40
C GLY A 189 18.72 18.80 11.96
N LYS A 190 19.95 19.02 11.47
CA LYS A 190 20.31 18.67 10.09
C LYS A 190 20.13 17.16 9.85
N GLY A 191 19.25 16.82 8.94
CA GLY A 191 18.95 15.43 8.58
C GLY A 191 18.04 14.66 9.57
N LEU A 192 17.72 15.26 10.73
CA LEU A 192 16.85 14.67 11.75
C LEU A 192 15.40 15.11 11.60
N GLY A 193 14.50 14.52 12.37
CA GLY A 193 13.10 14.87 12.45
C GLY A 193 12.17 13.68 12.21
N LEU A 194 10.89 13.97 12.06
CA LEU A 194 9.84 12.98 11.83
C LEU A 194 9.82 12.51 10.37
N ALA A 195 9.45 11.26 10.16
CA ALA A 195 9.05 10.74 8.88
C ALA A 195 7.72 9.97 8.99
N MET A 196 6.88 10.11 7.97
CA MET A 196 5.66 9.34 7.75
C MET A 196 5.85 8.48 6.51
N SER A 197 5.61 7.20 6.61
CA SER A 197 5.70 6.28 5.47
C SER A 197 4.36 5.63 5.21
N ILE A 198 3.91 5.70 3.97
CA ILE A 198 2.71 5.02 3.49
C ILE A 198 3.14 3.99 2.45
N HIS A 199 2.74 2.74 2.69
CA HIS A 199 2.99 1.61 1.82
C HIS A 199 1.76 1.37 0.96
N PHE A 200 1.96 1.35 -0.34
CA PHE A 200 0.90 1.16 -1.32
C PHE A 200 0.60 -0.31 -1.55
N PRO A 201 -0.65 -0.65 -1.93
CA PRO A 201 -0.98 -1.97 -2.42
C PRO A 201 -0.15 -2.28 -3.68
N ASP A 202 0.24 -3.53 -3.83
CA ASP A 202 1.24 -3.97 -4.78
C ASP A 202 0.78 -5.12 -5.68
N CYS A 203 -0.54 -5.35 -5.72
CA CYS A 203 -1.23 -6.30 -6.59
C CYS A 203 -2.38 -5.59 -7.30
N TRP A 204 -2.36 -5.58 -8.63
CA TRP A 204 -3.37 -4.96 -9.48
C TRP A 204 -4.30 -6.02 -10.08
N ASN A 205 -5.59 -5.68 -10.29
CA ASN A 205 -6.57 -6.58 -10.88
C ASN A 205 -6.34 -6.85 -12.38
N GLY A 206 -5.46 -6.07 -13.04
CA GLY A 206 -5.04 -6.28 -14.42
C GLY A 206 -5.88 -5.56 -15.48
N HIS A 207 -6.89 -4.78 -15.09
CA HIS A 207 -7.79 -4.14 -16.06
C HIS A 207 -8.25 -2.72 -15.67
N ASP A 208 -8.56 -2.43 -14.40
CA ASP A 208 -9.05 -1.12 -13.99
C ASP A 208 -7.91 -0.18 -13.57
N LEU A 209 -7.88 1.01 -14.13
CA LEU A 209 -6.94 2.07 -13.72
C LEU A 209 -7.40 2.80 -12.46
N ASP A 210 -8.69 2.77 -12.18
CA ASP A 210 -9.38 3.23 -10.99
C ASP A 210 -10.62 2.36 -10.76
N SER A 211 -11.22 2.45 -9.58
CA SER A 211 -12.47 1.78 -9.23
C SER A 211 -13.44 2.75 -8.54
N ALA A 212 -14.72 2.41 -8.46
CA ALA A 212 -15.74 3.30 -7.88
C ALA A 212 -15.47 3.74 -6.44
N ASP A 213 -14.69 2.97 -5.69
CA ASP A 213 -14.21 3.28 -4.34
C ASP A 213 -12.75 3.76 -4.30
N HIS A 214 -12.11 3.91 -5.46
CA HIS A 214 -10.72 4.31 -5.67
C HIS A 214 -9.67 3.39 -5.01
N GLN A 215 -10.07 2.17 -4.59
CA GLN A 215 -9.19 1.24 -3.88
C GLN A 215 -9.33 -0.22 -4.34
N SER A 216 -10.52 -0.70 -4.69
CA SER A 216 -10.79 -2.12 -4.92
C SER A 216 -10.19 -2.70 -6.21
N HIS A 217 -9.56 -1.91 -7.06
CA HIS A 217 -8.77 -2.39 -8.20
C HIS A 217 -7.35 -2.81 -7.78
N MET A 218 -6.95 -2.50 -6.56
CA MET A 218 -5.64 -2.82 -5.98
C MET A 218 -5.78 -3.64 -4.68
N ALA A 219 -4.80 -4.48 -4.40
CA ALA A 219 -4.72 -5.22 -3.14
C ALA A 219 -3.29 -5.29 -2.59
N TYR A 220 -3.16 -5.43 -1.28
CA TYR A 220 -1.88 -5.74 -0.64
C TYR A 220 -1.55 -7.23 -0.80
N SER A 221 -0.31 -7.54 -1.14
CA SER A 221 0.16 -8.92 -1.15
C SER A 221 0.18 -9.51 0.25
N VAL A 222 -0.19 -10.78 0.35
CA VAL A 222 -0.11 -11.55 1.60
C VAL A 222 1.09 -12.49 1.52
N ARG A 223 2.11 -12.24 2.34
CA ARG A 223 3.38 -13.01 2.35
C ARG A 223 4.07 -13.06 0.97
N GLY A 224 3.92 -11.99 0.17
CA GLY A 224 4.50 -11.88 -1.17
C GLY A 224 3.68 -12.57 -2.26
N VAL A 225 2.44 -12.95 -1.99
CA VAL A 225 1.52 -13.55 -2.96
C VAL A 225 0.36 -12.60 -3.18
N CYS A 226 0.03 -12.32 -4.44
CA CYS A 226 -1.15 -11.55 -4.78
C CYS A 226 -2.42 -12.38 -4.55
N PRO A 227 -3.48 -11.80 -3.96
CA PRO A 227 -4.75 -12.49 -3.77
C PRO A 227 -5.43 -12.85 -5.09
N ALA A 228 -6.35 -13.81 -5.03
CA ALA A 228 -7.23 -14.11 -6.16
C ALA A 228 -8.00 -12.83 -6.58
N GLY A 229 -8.09 -12.58 -7.90
CA GLY A 229 -8.68 -11.36 -8.45
C GLY A 229 -7.69 -10.22 -8.71
N TYR A 230 -6.44 -10.32 -8.22
CA TYR A 230 -5.38 -9.33 -8.43
C TYR A 230 -4.11 -9.99 -9.00
N PRO A 231 -4.17 -10.54 -10.20
CA PRO A 231 -3.11 -11.42 -10.72
C PRO A 231 -1.81 -10.71 -11.08
N VAL A 232 -1.81 -9.37 -11.17
CA VAL A 232 -0.67 -8.61 -11.67
C VAL A 232 0.13 -7.99 -10.52
N PRO A 233 1.30 -8.53 -10.17
CA PRO A 233 2.20 -7.91 -9.22
C PRO A 233 2.84 -6.66 -9.84
N VAL A 234 2.79 -5.55 -9.11
CA VAL A 234 3.40 -4.27 -9.46
C VAL A 234 4.44 -3.88 -8.41
N PRO A 235 5.28 -2.83 -8.64
CA PRO A 235 6.25 -2.42 -7.64
C PRO A 235 5.62 -2.13 -6.27
N ALA A 236 6.26 -2.60 -5.20
CA ALA A 236 5.88 -2.23 -3.84
C ALA A 236 6.33 -0.79 -3.58
N LEU A 237 5.47 0.17 -3.92
CA LEU A 237 5.71 1.59 -3.71
C LEU A 237 5.59 1.94 -2.23
N THR A 238 6.53 2.76 -1.74
CA THR A 238 6.42 3.42 -0.44
C THR A 238 6.71 4.90 -0.60
N VAL A 239 5.77 5.73 -0.23
CA VAL A 239 5.98 7.18 -0.11
C VAL A 239 6.46 7.47 1.32
N HIS A 240 7.67 7.97 1.44
CA HIS A 240 8.32 8.33 2.70
C HIS A 240 8.46 9.85 2.78
N VAL A 241 7.56 10.48 3.53
CA VAL A 241 7.49 11.93 3.69
C VAL A 241 8.40 12.36 4.84
N LYS A 242 9.18 13.41 4.63
CA LYS A 242 10.19 13.90 5.56
C LYS A 242 9.79 15.27 6.12
N TYR A 243 9.86 15.41 7.43
CA TYR A 243 9.55 16.66 8.14
C TYR A 243 10.71 17.06 9.08
N ALA A 244 10.93 18.37 9.25
CA ALA A 244 11.94 18.92 10.17
C ALA A 244 11.37 19.23 11.55
N ILE A 245 10.50 18.35 12.07
CA ILE A 245 9.81 18.51 13.37
C ILE A 245 10.14 17.35 14.30
N ALA A 246 9.94 17.57 15.60
CA ALA A 246 10.12 16.53 16.60
C ALA A 246 9.03 15.44 16.55
N GLY A 247 7.86 15.73 15.98
CA GLY A 247 6.73 14.82 16.12
C GLY A 247 6.09 14.87 17.51
N GLY A 248 5.56 13.75 17.97
CA GLY A 248 4.92 13.66 19.29
C GLY A 248 3.40 13.78 19.28
N PRO A 249 2.76 13.98 20.45
CA PRO A 249 1.30 13.91 20.61
C PRO A 249 0.54 15.04 19.92
N ASP A 250 1.17 16.19 19.68
CA ASP A 250 0.53 17.38 19.11
C ASP A 250 0.44 17.32 17.57
N VAL A 251 0.92 16.21 16.97
CA VAL A 251 0.81 15.97 15.55
C VAL A 251 -0.60 15.50 15.19
N SER A 252 -1.18 16.13 14.19
CA SER A 252 -2.40 15.72 13.52
C SER A 252 -2.24 15.83 11.99
N LEU A 253 -3.27 15.47 11.25
CA LEU A 253 -3.32 15.60 9.80
C LEU A 253 -4.54 16.42 9.42
N SER A 254 -4.54 17.05 8.26
CA SER A 254 -5.71 17.75 7.73
C SER A 254 -6.93 16.83 7.55
N SER A 255 -6.70 15.52 7.45
CA SER A 255 -7.73 14.48 7.46
C SER A 255 -8.23 14.09 8.85
N GLY A 256 -7.53 14.50 9.94
CA GLY A 256 -7.88 14.17 11.33
C GLY A 256 -6.68 13.73 12.18
N ALA A 257 -6.90 12.75 13.04
CA ALA A 257 -5.84 12.19 13.89
C ALA A 257 -4.75 11.49 13.05
N PRO A 258 -3.53 11.27 13.58
CA PRO A 258 -2.43 10.67 12.82
C PRO A 258 -2.75 9.32 12.17
N TYR A 259 -3.67 8.57 12.75
CA TYR A 259 -4.12 7.29 12.17
C TYR A 259 -4.98 7.44 10.91
N THR A 260 -5.40 8.65 10.50
CA THR A 260 -6.05 8.90 9.20
C THR A 260 -5.04 9.09 8.06
N ALA A 261 -3.75 8.81 8.31
CA ALA A 261 -2.70 8.91 7.31
C ALA A 261 -3.00 8.04 6.09
N HIS A 262 -2.86 8.64 4.92
CA HIS A 262 -3.00 8.02 3.61
C HIS A 262 -2.06 8.69 2.63
N ALA A 263 -1.93 8.14 1.47
CA ALA A 263 -1.21 8.75 0.35
C ALA A 263 -1.84 8.31 -0.95
N ASP A 264 -1.73 9.16 -1.93
CA ASP A 264 -2.30 8.98 -3.25
C ASP A 264 -1.19 9.04 -4.29
N PHE A 265 -1.37 8.28 -5.35
CA PHE A 265 -0.44 8.18 -6.46
C PHE A 265 -1.20 8.12 -7.76
N PHE A 266 -0.92 9.07 -8.66
CA PHE A 266 -1.42 9.07 -10.02
C PHE A 266 -0.25 8.82 -10.98
N ASN A 267 -0.22 7.66 -11.60
CA ASN A 267 0.88 7.26 -12.47
C ASN A 267 0.88 8.02 -13.79
N ALA A 268 1.66 9.07 -13.83
CA ALA A 268 1.96 9.82 -15.05
C ALA A 268 3.47 9.82 -15.37
N TRP A 269 4.20 8.78 -15.00
CA TRP A 269 5.56 8.54 -15.45
C TRP A 269 5.68 8.52 -16.97
N ASP A 270 6.83 8.86 -17.50
CA ASP A 270 7.18 8.35 -18.82
C ASP A 270 7.20 6.82 -18.79
N GLN A 271 6.26 6.21 -19.50
CA GLN A 271 6.04 4.76 -19.44
C GLN A 271 7.24 3.96 -19.92
N THR A 272 7.98 4.48 -20.92
CA THR A 272 9.19 3.83 -21.40
C THR A 272 10.27 3.81 -20.33
N GLU A 273 10.45 4.93 -19.61
CA GLU A 273 11.44 5.01 -18.54
C GLU A 273 11.03 4.17 -17.34
N LEU A 274 9.76 4.22 -16.90
CA LEU A 274 9.27 3.37 -15.82
C LEU A 274 9.46 1.89 -16.13
N THR A 275 9.13 1.48 -17.36
CA THR A 275 9.34 0.10 -17.82
C THR A 275 10.82 -0.31 -17.76
N LYS A 276 11.73 0.55 -18.24
CA LYS A 276 13.18 0.31 -18.12
C LYS A 276 13.64 0.17 -16.66
N LEU A 277 13.14 1.03 -15.76
CA LEU A 277 13.50 0.98 -14.35
C LEU A 277 12.98 -0.29 -13.68
N VAL A 278 11.76 -0.73 -14.00
CA VAL A 278 11.25 -2.00 -13.49
C VAL A 278 12.10 -3.16 -13.99
N HIS A 279 12.36 -3.27 -15.29
CA HIS A 279 13.11 -4.39 -15.86
C HIS A 279 14.58 -4.41 -15.41
N ASN A 280 15.27 -3.26 -15.49
CA ASN A 280 16.71 -3.20 -15.27
C ASN A 280 17.09 -3.08 -13.79
N CYS A 281 16.15 -2.65 -12.92
CA CYS A 281 16.44 -2.46 -11.51
C CYS A 281 15.68 -3.47 -10.65
N ILE A 282 14.33 -3.51 -10.75
CA ILE A 282 13.50 -4.38 -9.90
C ILE A 282 13.68 -5.85 -10.32
N ASN A 283 13.42 -6.17 -11.59
CA ASN A 283 13.49 -7.56 -12.06
C ASN A 283 14.95 -8.07 -12.02
N ALA A 284 15.92 -7.24 -12.33
CA ALA A 284 17.35 -7.57 -12.27
C ALA A 284 17.94 -7.53 -10.84
N GLN A 285 17.21 -7.03 -9.83
CA GLN A 285 17.67 -6.84 -8.46
C GLN A 285 18.93 -5.95 -8.35
N VAL A 286 19.00 -4.92 -9.17
CA VAL A 286 20.12 -3.95 -9.22
C VAL A 286 19.64 -2.61 -8.69
N GLU A 287 20.43 -1.96 -7.83
CA GLU A 287 20.15 -0.60 -7.38
C GLU A 287 20.47 0.40 -8.51
N CYS A 288 19.45 1.09 -9.00
CA CYS A 288 19.57 2.12 -10.02
C CYS A 288 19.52 3.51 -9.38
N LYS A 289 20.68 4.10 -9.14
CA LYS A 289 20.78 5.48 -8.62
C LYS A 289 20.25 6.47 -9.65
N ALA A 290 19.60 7.55 -9.17
CA ALA A 290 19.26 8.67 -10.03
C ALA A 290 20.56 9.28 -10.60
N ARG A 291 20.64 9.52 -11.91
CA ARG A 291 21.78 10.25 -12.50
C ARG A 291 21.68 11.70 -12.06
N GLY A 292 22.58 12.11 -11.19
CA GLY A 292 23.00 13.48 -10.91
C GLY A 292 21.89 14.48 -10.63
N THR A 293 21.48 14.60 -9.37
CA THR A 293 21.45 15.86 -8.68
C THR A 293 22.03 15.56 -7.31
N GLY A 294 23.21 16.13 -7.02
CA GLY A 294 23.78 16.11 -5.69
C GLY A 294 22.83 16.82 -4.74
N ALA A 295 21.95 16.06 -4.12
CA ALA A 295 21.20 16.49 -2.95
C ALA A 295 21.97 15.96 -1.75
N GLN A 296 22.76 16.84 -1.15
CA GLN A 296 23.36 16.70 0.17
C GLN A 296 22.29 16.61 1.26
#